data_00cde2c086360fa2170249189dcc0842
#
_entry.id   00cde2c086360fa2170249189dcc0842
#
_cell.length_a   1.000
_cell.length_b   1.000
_cell.length_c   1.000
_cell.angle_alpha   90.00
_cell.angle_beta   90.00
_cell.angle_gamma   90.00
#
_symmetry.space_group_name_H-M   'P 1'
#
loop_
_entity.id
_entity.type
_entity.pdbx_description
1 polymer ?
#
loop_
_entity_poly.entity_id
_entity_poly.type
_entity_poly.pdbx_seq_one_letter_code
_entity_poly.pdbx_strand_id
1 'polypeptide(L)'
;MAGGDLGEGTRLAAATGAWICFEDETGQTLHPPKARTWGRRGHPPVVKVCGKGSERVSVAGLVCVRPGQPGHLFTRVRVHRRRKGERRSLAEADYAALFTAAHHQLHAPLIVIWDQLNTHRTAAMRDFITAHSAWLTVEYLPGYAPELNAAEGAWAVLKGGLGNLAVFNIDHLAEIIKTRLRSIQHRPSLFAGFLAQTGLTLEPEPP
;
A
#
# COMPACT_ATOMS: atom_id res chain seq x y z
N MET A 1 -19.26 -18.21 -1.23
CA MET A 1 -19.23 -18.03 0.24
C MET A 1 -17.89 -17.40 0.63
N ALA A 2 -17.72 -16.11 0.35
CA ALA A 2 -16.46 -15.37 0.61
C ALA A 2 -16.71 -14.08 1.45
N GLY A 3 -17.88 -13.93 2.05
CA GLY A 3 -18.22 -12.76 2.86
C GLY A 3 -18.03 -12.93 4.38
N GLY A 4 -17.55 -14.08 4.83
CA GLY A 4 -17.47 -14.38 6.27
C GLY A 4 -16.27 -13.80 7.01
N ASP A 5 -15.16 -13.65 6.31
CA ASP A 5 -13.85 -13.41 6.96
C ASP A 5 -13.60 -11.93 7.32
N LEU A 6 -13.92 -11.01 6.42
CA LEU A 6 -13.70 -9.57 6.66
C LEU A 6 -14.63 -8.98 7.73
N GLY A 7 -15.85 -9.53 7.87
CA GLY A 7 -16.79 -9.16 8.93
C GLY A 7 -16.31 -9.58 10.33
N GLU A 8 -15.58 -10.68 10.43
CA GLU A 8 -14.98 -11.16 11.68
C GLU A 8 -13.81 -10.26 12.10
N GLY A 9 -12.95 -9.87 11.16
CA GLY A 9 -11.87 -8.91 11.39
C GLY A 9 -12.39 -7.55 11.89
N THR A 10 -13.49 -7.07 11.34
CA THR A 10 -14.10 -5.80 11.78
C THR A 10 -14.66 -5.88 13.19
N ARG A 11 -15.32 -6.98 13.55
CA ARG A 11 -15.82 -7.23 14.91
C ARG A 11 -14.68 -7.36 15.93
N LEU A 12 -13.63 -8.09 15.57
CA LEU A 12 -12.43 -8.23 16.37
C LEU A 12 -11.73 -6.89 16.61
N ALA A 13 -11.63 -6.04 15.57
CA ALA A 13 -11.07 -4.71 15.69
C ALA A 13 -11.85 -3.82 16.66
N ALA A 14 -13.20 -3.87 16.60
CA ALA A 14 -14.06 -3.13 17.53
C ALA A 14 -13.88 -3.60 18.98
N ALA A 15 -13.77 -4.93 19.19
CA ALA A 15 -13.64 -5.52 20.53
C ALA A 15 -12.25 -5.28 21.15
N THR A 16 -11.18 -5.27 20.35
CA THR A 16 -9.78 -5.16 20.83
C THR A 16 -9.20 -3.76 20.73
N GLY A 17 -9.90 -2.83 20.08
CA GLY A 17 -9.37 -1.51 19.75
C GLY A 17 -8.22 -1.58 18.73
N ALA A 18 -8.15 -2.62 17.93
CA ALA A 18 -7.12 -2.78 16.91
C ALA A 18 -7.34 -1.85 15.71
N TRP A 19 -6.27 -1.58 14.98
CA TRP A 19 -6.33 -0.93 13.67
C TRP A 19 -6.53 -1.99 12.59
N ILE A 20 -7.43 -1.73 11.66
CA ILE A 20 -7.54 -2.50 10.42
C ILE A 20 -6.57 -1.91 9.42
N CYS A 21 -5.66 -2.74 8.93
CA CYS A 21 -4.53 -2.31 8.12
C CYS A 21 -4.54 -3.09 6.80
N PHE A 22 -4.66 -2.40 5.68
CA PHE A 22 -4.60 -2.99 4.34
C PHE A 22 -3.19 -2.85 3.79
N GLU A 23 -2.53 -3.97 3.55
CA GLU A 23 -1.22 -3.98 2.92
C GLU A 23 -1.33 -4.28 1.43
N ASP A 24 -0.49 -3.59 0.64
CA ASP A 24 -0.33 -3.85 -0.78
C ASP A 24 0.99 -3.28 -1.31
N GLU A 25 1.42 -3.78 -2.48
CA GLU A 25 2.62 -3.34 -3.17
C GLU A 25 2.30 -2.61 -4.47
N THR A 26 3.12 -1.62 -4.77
CA THR A 26 3.16 -1.03 -6.12
C THR A 26 4.59 -0.86 -6.59
N GLY A 27 4.78 -0.83 -7.91
CA GLY A 27 6.09 -0.60 -8.51
C GLY A 27 6.02 0.40 -9.65
N GLN A 28 7.01 1.29 -9.69
CA GLN A 28 7.16 2.29 -10.72
C GLN A 28 8.51 2.17 -11.41
N THR A 29 8.51 2.36 -12.71
CA THR A 29 9.73 2.41 -13.54
C THR A 29 9.91 3.81 -14.10
N LEU A 30 10.99 4.04 -14.84
CA LEU A 30 11.21 5.32 -15.56
C LEU A 30 10.17 5.58 -16.66
N HIS A 31 9.32 4.60 -16.98
CA HIS A 31 8.16 4.80 -17.85
C HIS A 31 6.96 5.22 -17.00
N PRO A 32 6.55 6.48 -17.05
CA PRO A 32 5.43 6.97 -16.24
C PRO A 32 4.12 6.34 -16.69
N PRO A 33 3.14 6.26 -15.78
CA PRO A 33 1.77 5.94 -16.17
C PRO A 33 1.27 6.93 -17.22
N LYS A 34 0.52 6.43 -18.21
CA LYS A 34 -0.14 7.29 -19.19
C LYS A 34 -1.30 8.02 -18.51
N ALA A 35 -1.37 9.34 -18.67
CA ALA A 35 -2.46 10.16 -18.20
C ALA A 35 -2.98 11.07 -19.31
N ARG A 36 -4.24 11.47 -19.18
CA ARG A 36 -4.81 12.49 -20.05
C ARG A 36 -4.17 13.84 -19.72
N THR A 37 -3.89 14.62 -20.76
CA THR A 37 -3.38 15.98 -20.60
C THR A 37 -3.98 16.87 -21.67
N TRP A 38 -3.95 18.18 -21.45
CA TRP A 38 -4.40 19.16 -22.42
C TRP A 38 -3.35 19.36 -23.51
N GLY A 39 -3.80 19.46 -24.75
CA GLY A 39 -2.98 19.74 -25.90
C GLY A 39 -3.76 20.47 -26.97
N ARG A 40 -3.07 21.12 -27.87
CA ARG A 40 -3.72 21.74 -29.05
C ARG A 40 -4.35 20.66 -29.91
N ARG A 41 -5.56 20.89 -30.41
CA ARG A 41 -6.25 19.94 -31.31
C ARG A 41 -5.34 19.61 -32.51
N GLY A 42 -5.15 18.33 -32.79
CA GLY A 42 -4.25 17.82 -33.82
C GLY A 42 -2.76 17.78 -33.44
N HIS A 43 -2.36 18.26 -32.25
CA HIS A 43 -0.98 18.26 -31.78
C HIS A 43 -0.90 17.59 -30.40
N PRO A 44 -0.89 16.24 -30.32
CA PRO A 44 -0.77 15.55 -29.04
C PRO A 44 0.57 15.88 -28.38
N PRO A 45 0.60 16.20 -27.06
CA PRO A 45 1.86 16.44 -26.36
C PRO A 45 2.72 15.18 -26.35
N VAL A 46 4.01 15.36 -26.63
CA VAL A 46 5.00 14.28 -26.60
C VAL A 46 5.84 14.42 -25.34
N VAL A 47 5.73 13.44 -24.44
CA VAL A 47 6.60 13.34 -23.26
C VAL A 47 7.80 12.47 -23.60
N LYS A 48 8.98 13.06 -23.64
CA LYS A 48 10.24 12.31 -23.80
C LYS A 48 10.59 11.66 -22.47
N VAL A 49 10.67 10.32 -22.45
CA VAL A 49 11.06 9.56 -21.27
C VAL A 49 12.48 9.02 -21.44
N CYS A 50 13.30 9.15 -20.41
CA CYS A 50 14.61 8.53 -20.33
C CYS A 50 14.45 7.13 -19.76
N GLY A 51 14.42 6.10 -20.61
CA GLY A 51 14.17 4.76 -20.10
C GLY A 51 14.71 3.64 -20.98
N LYS A 52 16.01 3.37 -20.89
CA LYS A 52 16.56 2.06 -21.23
C LYS A 52 16.96 1.40 -19.91
N GLY A 53 16.08 0.56 -19.35
CA GLY A 53 16.51 -0.19 -18.19
C GLY A 53 15.36 -0.83 -17.41
N SER A 54 15.70 -1.86 -16.62
CA SER A 54 14.81 -2.54 -15.67
C SER A 54 14.94 -1.96 -14.25
N GLU A 55 15.37 -0.69 -14.12
CA GLU A 55 15.37 0.04 -12.86
C GLU A 55 13.93 0.23 -12.36
N ARG A 56 13.74 0.10 -11.06
CA ARG A 56 12.41 0.11 -10.46
C ARG A 56 12.44 0.70 -9.06
N VAL A 57 11.39 1.41 -8.71
CA VAL A 57 11.04 1.76 -7.34
C VAL A 57 9.89 0.86 -6.91
N SER A 58 10.09 0.02 -5.91
CA SER A 58 9.05 -0.78 -5.28
C SER A 58 8.61 -0.10 -3.99
N VAL A 59 7.32 -0.11 -3.73
CA VAL A 59 6.70 0.49 -2.54
C VAL A 59 5.76 -0.54 -1.94
N ALA A 60 5.96 -0.88 -0.66
CA ALA A 60 4.93 -1.49 0.16
C ALA A 60 4.22 -0.38 0.94
N GLY A 61 2.92 -0.48 1.08
CA GLY A 61 2.10 0.46 1.81
C GLY A 61 1.10 -0.22 2.71
N LEU A 62 0.96 0.33 3.90
CA LEU A 62 0.02 -0.12 4.91
C LEU A 62 -0.96 1.02 5.20
N VAL A 63 -2.18 0.91 4.69
CA VAL A 63 -3.28 1.83 4.95
C VAL A 63 -3.98 1.38 6.21
N CYS A 64 -3.86 2.16 7.29
CA CYS A 64 -4.43 1.84 8.60
C CYS A 64 -5.63 2.74 8.87
N VAL A 65 -6.76 2.12 9.22
CA VAL A 65 -8.03 2.78 9.53
C VAL A 65 -8.61 2.26 10.84
N ARG A 66 -9.26 3.15 11.58
CA ARG A 66 -9.96 2.83 12.83
C ARG A 66 -11.14 3.78 13.00
N PRO A 67 -12.33 3.33 13.43
CA PRO A 67 -13.49 4.19 13.66
C PRO A 67 -13.14 5.37 14.58
N GLY A 68 -13.57 6.56 14.19
CA GLY A 68 -13.36 7.78 14.98
C GLY A 68 -11.91 8.30 15.03
N GLN A 69 -10.98 7.67 14.30
CA GLN A 69 -9.58 8.10 14.24
C GLN A 69 -9.17 8.50 12.81
N PRO A 70 -8.23 9.46 12.66
CA PRO A 70 -7.64 9.75 11.36
C PRO A 70 -6.93 8.53 10.78
N GLY A 71 -7.13 8.26 9.48
CA GLY A 71 -6.40 7.19 8.80
C GLY A 71 -4.91 7.49 8.65
N HIS A 72 -4.09 6.45 8.59
CA HIS A 72 -2.64 6.55 8.44
C HIS A 72 -2.15 5.73 7.24
N LEU A 73 -1.03 6.17 6.66
CA LEU A 73 -0.30 5.41 5.64
C LEU A 73 1.15 5.22 6.08
N PHE A 74 1.57 3.99 6.28
CA PHE A 74 2.96 3.62 6.45
C PHE A 74 3.52 3.10 5.14
N THR A 75 4.79 3.37 4.85
CA THR A 75 5.39 2.94 3.58
C THR A 75 6.83 2.48 3.72
N ARG A 76 7.19 1.48 2.91
CA ARG A 76 8.59 1.09 2.66
C ARG A 76 8.89 1.29 1.19
N VAL A 77 9.95 2.00 0.89
CA VAL A 77 10.39 2.30 -0.48
C VAL A 77 11.73 1.64 -0.73
N ARG A 78 11.81 0.86 -1.80
CA ARG A 78 13.05 0.22 -2.26
C ARG A 78 13.35 0.63 -3.68
N VAL A 79 14.57 1.10 -3.90
CA VAL A 79 15.07 1.45 -5.24
C VAL A 79 15.95 0.32 -5.75
N HIS A 80 15.66 -0.23 -6.92
CA HIS A 80 16.48 -1.20 -7.62
C HIS A 80 17.20 -0.52 -8.79
N ARG A 81 18.54 -0.44 -8.70
CA ARG A 81 19.42 0.24 -9.67
C ARG A 81 20.16 -0.71 -10.59
N ARG A 82 19.76 -1.99 -10.63
CA ARG A 82 20.41 -3.04 -11.43
C ARG A 82 21.86 -3.34 -11.02
N ARG A 83 22.25 -3.06 -9.79
CA ARG A 83 23.57 -3.43 -9.30
C ARG A 83 23.64 -4.93 -9.03
N LYS A 84 24.82 -5.54 -9.25
CA LYS A 84 25.05 -6.95 -8.95
C LYS A 84 24.74 -7.24 -7.46
N GLY A 85 23.93 -8.27 -7.19
CA GLY A 85 23.52 -8.62 -5.83
C GLY A 85 22.39 -7.79 -5.22
N GLU A 86 21.89 -6.78 -5.94
CA GLU A 86 20.78 -5.96 -5.46
C GLU A 86 19.44 -6.71 -5.60
N ARG A 87 18.64 -6.75 -4.53
CA ARG A 87 17.30 -7.35 -4.57
C ARG A 87 16.35 -6.50 -5.43
N ARG A 88 15.54 -7.16 -6.26
CA ARG A 88 14.60 -6.50 -7.18
C ARG A 88 13.30 -6.05 -6.51
N SER A 89 12.88 -6.73 -5.45
CA SER A 89 11.61 -6.51 -4.74
C SER A 89 11.82 -6.38 -3.24
N LEU A 90 10.76 -6.07 -2.55
CA LEU A 90 10.66 -6.12 -1.09
C LEU A 90 10.82 -7.59 -0.62
N ALA A 91 11.19 -7.78 0.62
CA ALA A 91 11.35 -9.07 1.26
C ALA A 91 10.69 -9.08 2.63
N GLU A 92 10.61 -10.23 3.24
CA GLU A 92 9.96 -10.47 4.53
C GLU A 92 10.40 -9.46 5.62
N ALA A 93 11.68 -9.15 5.68
CA ALA A 93 12.22 -8.15 6.62
C ALA A 93 11.68 -6.72 6.38
N ASP A 94 11.31 -6.39 5.13
CA ASP A 94 10.74 -5.09 4.81
C ASP A 94 9.30 -4.98 5.35
N TYR A 95 8.50 -6.06 5.24
CA TYR A 95 7.14 -6.13 5.80
C TYR A 95 7.16 -6.20 7.32
N ALA A 96 8.01 -7.04 7.90
CA ALA A 96 8.18 -7.12 9.36
C ALA A 96 8.50 -5.74 9.94
N ALA A 97 9.43 -5.00 9.33
CA ALA A 97 9.76 -3.64 9.74
C ALA A 97 8.61 -2.65 9.53
N LEU A 98 7.80 -2.81 8.47
CA LEU A 98 6.64 -1.97 8.20
C LEU A 98 5.57 -2.15 9.28
N PHE A 99 5.21 -3.41 9.62
CA PHE A 99 4.22 -3.74 10.65
C PHE A 99 4.68 -3.31 12.05
N THR A 100 5.95 -3.57 12.38
CA THR A 100 6.53 -3.14 13.65
C THR A 100 6.49 -1.62 13.80
N ALA A 101 6.86 -0.87 12.76
CA ALA A 101 6.81 0.59 12.78
C ALA A 101 5.37 1.12 12.95
N ALA A 102 4.40 0.51 12.28
CA ALA A 102 2.99 0.87 12.43
C ALA A 102 2.48 0.60 13.84
N HIS A 103 2.74 -0.60 14.40
CA HIS A 103 2.37 -0.95 15.77
C HIS A 103 2.95 0.04 16.78
N HIS A 104 4.23 0.34 16.69
CA HIS A 104 4.91 1.28 17.61
C HIS A 104 4.33 2.69 17.53
N GLN A 105 3.97 3.17 16.33
CA GLN A 105 3.44 4.51 16.17
C GLN A 105 1.95 4.61 16.53
N LEU A 106 1.17 3.56 16.30
CA LEU A 106 -0.26 3.53 16.57
C LEU A 106 -0.57 3.12 18.02
N HIS A 107 0.40 2.56 18.75
CA HIS A 107 0.29 2.07 20.12
C HIS A 107 -0.92 1.16 20.34
N ALA A 108 -1.25 0.30 19.38
CA ALA A 108 -2.41 -0.58 19.40
C ALA A 108 -2.16 -1.85 18.57
N PRO A 109 -2.92 -2.93 18.77
CA PRO A 109 -2.86 -4.11 17.93
C PRO A 109 -3.23 -3.79 16.48
N LEU A 110 -2.71 -4.61 15.54
CA LEU A 110 -2.96 -4.52 14.12
C LEU A 110 -3.67 -5.79 13.63
N ILE A 111 -4.71 -5.61 12.83
CA ILE A 111 -5.30 -6.65 11.99
C ILE A 111 -4.93 -6.31 10.56
N VAL A 112 -3.97 -7.03 10.01
CA VAL A 112 -3.45 -6.79 8.66
C VAL A 112 -4.24 -7.63 7.67
N ILE A 113 -4.90 -6.96 6.74
CA ILE A 113 -5.57 -7.55 5.59
C ILE A 113 -4.57 -7.58 4.44
N TRP A 114 -4.24 -8.78 3.96
CA TRP A 114 -3.13 -9.01 3.06
C TRP A 114 -3.51 -9.90 1.89
N ASP A 115 -2.88 -9.70 0.73
CA ASP A 115 -3.05 -10.62 -0.38
C ASP A 115 -2.25 -11.92 -0.16
N GLN A 116 -2.48 -12.91 -1.04
CA GLN A 116 -1.86 -14.23 -0.92
C GLN A 116 -0.58 -14.38 -1.73
N LEU A 117 0.22 -13.34 -1.92
CA LEU A 117 1.51 -13.45 -2.61
C LEU A 117 2.45 -14.44 -1.90
N ASN A 118 3.30 -15.11 -2.68
CA ASN A 118 4.20 -16.13 -2.14
C ASN A 118 5.13 -15.61 -1.04
N THR A 119 5.61 -14.37 -1.15
CA THR A 119 6.47 -13.71 -0.16
C THR A 119 5.77 -13.56 1.21
N HIS A 120 4.45 -13.43 1.21
CA HIS A 120 3.63 -13.27 2.41
C HIS A 120 3.42 -14.58 3.18
N ARG A 121 3.67 -15.72 2.53
CA ARG A 121 3.41 -17.06 3.07
C ARG A 121 4.68 -17.87 3.35
N THR A 122 5.84 -17.24 3.37
CA THR A 122 7.11 -17.91 3.68
C THR A 122 7.18 -18.38 5.13
N ALA A 123 8.07 -19.33 5.43
CA ALA A 123 8.29 -19.79 6.80
C ALA A 123 8.70 -18.62 7.70
N ALA A 124 9.65 -17.80 7.25
CA ALA A 124 10.12 -16.65 8.01
C ALA A 124 9.01 -15.65 8.36
N MET A 125 8.06 -15.42 7.45
CA MET A 125 6.92 -14.53 7.72
C MET A 125 5.92 -15.17 8.69
N ARG A 126 5.64 -16.48 8.56
CA ARG A 126 4.80 -17.19 9.53
C ARG A 126 5.39 -17.17 10.93
N ASP A 127 6.69 -17.38 11.05
CA ASP A 127 7.41 -17.34 12.33
C ASP A 127 7.33 -15.93 12.94
N PHE A 128 7.51 -14.89 12.13
CA PHE A 128 7.34 -13.50 12.56
C PHE A 128 5.93 -13.23 13.09
N ILE A 129 4.88 -13.60 12.33
CA ILE A 129 3.48 -13.41 12.74
C ILE A 129 3.20 -14.15 14.03
N THR A 130 3.63 -15.41 14.16
CA THR A 130 3.45 -16.22 15.35
C THR A 130 4.14 -15.60 16.57
N ALA A 131 5.38 -15.13 16.42
CA ALA A 131 6.14 -14.50 17.50
C ALA A 131 5.51 -13.17 17.96
N HIS A 132 4.70 -12.52 17.12
CA HIS A 132 4.07 -11.22 17.40
C HIS A 132 2.54 -11.30 17.54
N SER A 133 1.99 -12.50 17.74
CA SER A 133 0.53 -12.75 17.83
C SER A 133 -0.18 -11.96 18.94
N ALA A 134 0.54 -11.43 19.91
CA ALA A 134 -0.01 -10.55 20.95
C ALA A 134 -0.55 -9.21 20.40
N TRP A 135 -0.04 -8.74 19.27
CA TRP A 135 -0.45 -7.47 18.67
C TRP A 135 -0.65 -7.52 17.14
N LEU A 136 -0.30 -8.63 16.48
CA LEU A 136 -0.40 -8.79 15.03
C LEU A 136 -1.29 -9.97 14.68
N THR A 137 -2.41 -9.68 14.03
CA THR A 137 -3.26 -10.68 13.37
C THR A 137 -3.21 -10.44 11.88
N VAL A 138 -3.14 -11.49 11.08
CA VAL A 138 -3.11 -11.39 9.61
C VAL A 138 -4.27 -12.18 9.02
N GLU A 139 -5.09 -11.49 8.23
CA GLU A 139 -6.20 -12.03 7.47
C GLU A 139 -5.88 -11.95 5.98
N TYR A 140 -6.13 -13.02 5.24
CA TYR A 140 -5.81 -13.07 3.82
C TYR A 140 -7.02 -12.76 2.95
N LEU A 141 -6.85 -11.85 2.00
CA LEU A 141 -7.86 -11.58 0.97
C LEU A 141 -8.10 -12.82 0.11
N PRO A 142 -9.33 -13.00 -0.41
CA PRO A 142 -9.57 -13.94 -1.48
C PRO A 142 -8.64 -13.68 -2.66
N GLY A 143 -8.26 -14.73 -3.39
CA GLY A 143 -7.45 -14.58 -4.58
C GLY A 143 -8.15 -13.70 -5.63
N TYR A 144 -7.40 -12.79 -6.26
CA TYR A 144 -7.90 -11.89 -7.31
C TYR A 144 -9.05 -10.95 -6.88
N ALA A 145 -9.02 -10.43 -5.66
CA ALA A 145 -9.99 -9.46 -5.16
C ALA A 145 -9.32 -8.11 -4.78
N PRO A 146 -8.64 -7.41 -5.71
CA PRO A 146 -7.97 -6.13 -5.40
C PRO A 146 -8.97 -5.04 -4.99
N GLU A 147 -10.22 -5.13 -5.44
CA GLU A 147 -11.29 -4.20 -5.07
C GLU A 147 -11.59 -4.20 -3.56
N LEU A 148 -11.22 -5.26 -2.84
CA LEU A 148 -11.36 -5.34 -1.39
C LEU A 148 -10.17 -4.75 -0.64
N ASN A 149 -9.11 -4.30 -1.34
CA ASN A 149 -7.92 -3.75 -0.72
C ASN A 149 -7.92 -2.21 -0.76
N ALA A 150 -8.11 -1.57 0.40
CA ALA A 150 -8.13 -0.11 0.50
C ALA A 150 -6.80 0.56 0.09
N ALA A 151 -5.68 -0.16 0.10
CA ALA A 151 -4.38 0.36 -0.34
C ALA A 151 -4.37 0.68 -1.85
N GLU A 152 -5.20 0.04 -2.66
CA GLU A 152 -5.35 0.39 -4.09
C GLU A 152 -5.80 1.84 -4.30
N GLY A 153 -6.61 2.39 -3.39
CA GLY A 153 -6.98 3.80 -3.40
C GLY A 153 -5.76 4.73 -3.25
N ALA A 154 -4.82 4.38 -2.37
CA ALA A 154 -3.57 5.12 -2.21
C ALA A 154 -2.70 5.04 -3.48
N TRP A 155 -2.67 3.87 -4.13
CA TRP A 155 -1.94 3.71 -5.39
C TRP A 155 -2.58 4.47 -6.55
N ALA A 156 -3.90 4.56 -6.61
CA ALA A 156 -4.59 5.36 -7.62
C ALA A 156 -4.20 6.84 -7.50
N VAL A 157 -4.16 7.40 -6.29
CA VAL A 157 -3.71 8.78 -6.02
C VAL A 157 -2.24 8.96 -6.37
N LEU A 158 -1.37 8.02 -5.96
CA LEU A 158 0.06 8.06 -6.28
C LEU A 158 0.28 8.05 -7.79
N LYS A 159 -0.28 7.05 -8.50
CA LYS A 159 -0.14 6.87 -9.96
C LYS A 159 -0.69 8.07 -10.74
N GLY A 160 -1.84 8.61 -10.31
CA GLY A 160 -2.41 9.83 -10.90
C GLY A 160 -1.46 11.01 -10.86
N GLY A 161 -0.71 11.15 -9.76
CA GLY A 161 0.31 12.17 -9.63
C GLY A 161 1.61 11.91 -10.41
N LEU A 162 1.85 10.70 -10.90
CA LEU A 162 3.01 10.34 -11.71
C LEU A 162 2.70 10.34 -13.21
N GLY A 163 1.47 10.60 -13.60
CA GLY A 163 1.03 10.55 -14.99
C GLY A 163 1.80 11.52 -15.89
N ASN A 164 2.31 11.02 -17.02
CA ASN A 164 3.10 11.78 -18.01
C ASN A 164 4.35 12.47 -17.44
N LEU A 165 4.84 12.06 -16.29
CA LEU A 165 5.99 12.68 -15.63
C LEU A 165 7.28 12.25 -16.32
N ALA A 166 8.07 13.22 -16.82
CA ALA A 166 9.41 12.97 -17.29
C ALA A 166 10.39 13.03 -16.13
N VAL A 167 11.06 11.92 -15.83
CA VAL A 167 12.10 11.82 -14.79
C VAL A 167 13.47 11.58 -15.42
N PHE A 168 14.53 12.07 -14.78
CA PHE A 168 15.88 11.98 -15.30
C PHE A 168 16.54 10.63 -14.98
N ASN A 169 16.27 10.08 -13.81
CA ASN A 169 16.83 8.82 -13.32
C ASN A 169 15.95 8.21 -12.22
N ILE A 170 16.31 7.01 -11.78
CA ILE A 170 15.54 6.27 -10.79
C ILE A 170 15.55 6.93 -9.39
N ASP A 171 16.61 7.61 -9.02
CA ASP A 171 16.69 8.30 -7.73
C ASP A 171 15.76 9.51 -7.70
N HIS A 172 15.69 10.28 -8.80
CA HIS A 172 14.74 11.37 -8.96
C HIS A 172 13.28 10.86 -8.88
N LEU A 173 12.99 9.73 -9.53
CA LEU A 173 11.67 9.08 -9.40
C LEU A 173 11.37 8.70 -7.95
N ALA A 174 12.33 8.12 -7.25
CA ALA A 174 12.15 7.71 -5.86
C ALA A 174 11.84 8.91 -4.93
N GLU A 175 12.52 10.05 -5.12
CA GLU A 175 12.24 11.25 -4.33
C GLU A 175 10.84 11.83 -4.62
N ILE A 176 10.41 11.83 -5.88
CA ILE A 176 9.05 12.25 -6.23
C ILE A 176 8.02 11.32 -5.57
N ILE A 177 8.22 10.01 -5.65
CA ILE A 177 7.34 9.01 -5.02
C ILE A 177 7.25 9.27 -3.51
N LYS A 178 8.38 9.41 -2.81
CA LYS A 178 8.41 9.71 -1.37
C LYS A 178 7.66 10.99 -1.02
N THR A 179 7.85 12.04 -1.79
CA THR A 179 7.16 13.33 -1.59
C THR A 179 5.64 13.18 -1.74
N ARG A 180 5.19 12.43 -2.75
CA ARG A 180 3.76 12.18 -2.95
C ARG A 180 3.15 11.28 -1.87
N LEU A 181 3.86 10.25 -1.43
CA LEU A 181 3.44 9.40 -0.32
C LEU A 181 3.28 10.22 0.97
N ARG A 182 4.21 11.13 1.27
CA ARG A 182 4.08 12.08 2.38
C ARG A 182 2.83 12.97 2.21
N SER A 183 2.58 13.46 1.00
CA SER A 183 1.39 14.26 0.73
C SER A 183 0.08 13.49 0.98
N ILE A 184 0.04 12.18 0.70
CA ILE A 184 -1.10 11.31 1.03
C ILE A 184 -1.22 11.16 2.55
N GLN A 185 -0.11 10.88 3.25
CA GLN A 185 -0.08 10.75 4.73
C GLN A 185 -0.65 11.98 5.45
N HIS A 186 -0.42 13.18 4.90
CA HIS A 186 -0.93 14.44 5.47
C HIS A 186 -2.36 14.80 5.04
N ARG A 187 -3.10 13.87 4.43
CA ARG A 187 -4.50 14.06 4.01
C ARG A 187 -5.43 12.99 4.58
N PRO A 188 -5.75 13.03 5.88
CA PRO A 188 -6.56 11.99 6.53
C PRO A 188 -7.93 11.75 5.87
N SER A 189 -8.51 12.77 5.24
CA SER A 189 -9.80 12.67 4.54
C SER A 189 -9.79 11.69 3.35
N LEU A 190 -8.63 11.37 2.78
CA LEU A 190 -8.54 10.40 1.69
C LEU A 190 -8.85 8.96 2.14
N PHE A 191 -8.53 8.63 3.38
CA PHE A 191 -8.61 7.25 3.87
C PHE A 191 -10.05 6.74 3.99
N ALA A 192 -10.99 7.62 4.34
CA ALA A 192 -12.42 7.29 4.30
C ALA A 192 -12.86 6.90 2.88
N GLY A 193 -12.37 7.62 1.86
CA GLY A 193 -12.63 7.31 0.46
C GLY A 193 -11.98 5.98 0.02
N PHE A 194 -10.76 5.69 0.49
CA PHE A 194 -10.09 4.41 0.19
C PHE A 194 -10.87 3.23 0.77
N LEU A 195 -11.36 3.36 2.00
CA LEU A 195 -12.19 2.32 2.60
C LEU A 195 -13.55 2.17 1.89
N ALA A 196 -14.21 3.30 1.59
CA ALA A 196 -15.52 3.25 0.93
C ALA A 196 -15.49 2.54 -0.43
N GLN A 197 -14.37 2.58 -1.15
CA GLN A 197 -14.19 1.87 -2.43
C GLN A 197 -14.24 0.35 -2.27
N THR A 198 -13.89 -0.18 -1.08
CA THR A 198 -13.92 -1.63 -0.83
C THR A 198 -15.32 -2.15 -0.49
N GLY A 199 -16.28 -1.27 -0.26
CA GLY A 199 -17.61 -1.64 0.25
C GLY A 199 -17.63 -2.08 1.72
N LEU A 200 -16.49 -2.01 2.41
CA LEU A 200 -16.40 -2.35 3.82
C LEU A 200 -16.87 -1.17 4.69
N THR A 201 -17.66 -1.49 5.69
CA THR A 201 -18.04 -0.56 6.76
C THR A 201 -17.32 -0.97 8.05
N LEU A 202 -16.76 0.02 8.77
CA LEU A 202 -16.11 -0.21 10.05
C LEU A 202 -17.06 -0.07 11.26
N GLU A 203 -18.27 0.40 11.00
CA GLU A 203 -19.28 0.51 12.06
C GLU A 203 -19.88 -0.88 12.33
N PRO A 204 -19.99 -1.30 13.59
CA PRO A 204 -20.76 -2.49 13.90
C PRO A 204 -22.20 -2.26 13.44
N GLU A 205 -22.81 -3.28 12.81
CA GLU A 205 -24.25 -3.23 12.54
C GLU A 205 -24.99 -2.89 13.84
N PRO A 206 -25.93 -1.93 13.80
CA PRO A 206 -26.74 -1.66 14.98
C PRO A 206 -27.48 -2.93 15.41
N PRO A 207 -27.67 -3.15 16.69
CA PRO A 207 -28.32 -4.34 17.22
C PRO A 207 -29.77 -4.49 16.76
#